data_986d90f4b1063e36af6f025902df5177
#
_entry.id   986d90f4b1063e36af6f025902df5177
#
_cell.length_a   1.000
_cell.length_b   1.000
_cell.length_c   1.000
_cell.angle_alpha   90.00
_cell.angle_beta   90.00
_cell.angle_gamma   90.00
#
_symmetry.space_group_name_H-M   'P 1'
#
loop_
_entity.id
_entity.type
_entity.pdbx_description
1 polymer ?
#
loop_
_entity_poly.entity_id
_entity_poly.type
_entity_poly.pdbx_seq_one_letter_code
_entity_poly.pdbx_strand_id
1 'polypeptide(L)'
;MASDVDKPAILQSYAPTLGLLDHAAALGRDLAGRIDRVYLVGCGGPNRAMLPVEYWIEHFSSAIEVRRYFPAEFMTLNPKRLDGRTLVVLGSKSGTTPETVQAAALVRDRPCHVVAITELGDSPLAQAVSQPLLMGKSSGGAGMFMLLQALAGGIMAKADGWDLLPPLMSSLHALPQVLVDVAADNEKRAAEDARLLKDDRILYHIAAGPMFSTAYIWGVCVLMEMQWMHSVPLEAAEFFHGPFEIVDQNTPIVLMKGEDPSRPLMDRVERFCKKYTERLFIYDSADYAMPGIDPRIRPIVAPYVVQSALRRISDRLAVWHNHPLTTRRYMWKTEY
;
A
#
# COMPACT_ATOMS: atom_id res chain seq x y z
N MET A 1 -18.07 -0.48 -21.95
CA MET A 1 -16.80 -1.21 -21.91
C MET A 1 -15.88 -0.46 -20.96
N ALA A 2 -15.01 -1.16 -20.19
CA ALA A 2 -13.98 -0.45 -19.43
C ALA A 2 -13.05 0.25 -20.42
N SER A 3 -12.62 1.49 -20.09
CA SER A 3 -11.67 2.22 -20.94
C SER A 3 -10.31 1.51 -20.96
N ASP A 4 -9.58 1.67 -22.05
CA ASP A 4 -8.20 1.21 -22.12
C ASP A 4 -7.31 1.93 -21.08
N VAL A 5 -6.15 1.34 -20.78
CA VAL A 5 -5.19 1.95 -19.89
C VAL A 5 -4.55 3.15 -20.59
N ASP A 6 -4.84 4.36 -20.10
CA ASP A 6 -4.19 5.58 -20.60
C ASP A 6 -2.77 5.68 -20.02
N LYS A 7 -1.85 4.94 -20.66
CA LYS A 7 -0.46 4.85 -20.23
C LYS A 7 0.23 6.23 -20.10
N PRO A 8 0.14 7.15 -21.10
CA PRO A 8 0.78 8.46 -21.00
C PRO A 8 0.26 9.30 -19.82
N ALA A 9 -1.05 9.37 -19.64
CA ALA A 9 -1.64 10.18 -18.55
C ALA A 9 -1.26 9.61 -17.17
N ILE A 10 -1.26 8.28 -17.02
CA ILE A 10 -0.84 7.64 -15.78
C ILE A 10 0.64 7.92 -15.49
N LEU A 11 1.54 7.75 -16.47
CA LEU A 11 2.97 8.01 -16.29
C LEU A 11 3.23 9.48 -15.92
N GLN A 12 2.55 10.41 -16.59
CA GLN A 12 2.67 11.83 -16.29
C GLN A 12 2.25 12.16 -14.86
N SER A 13 1.25 11.45 -14.32
CA SER A 13 0.78 11.65 -12.95
C SER A 13 1.83 11.35 -11.87
N TYR A 14 2.87 10.58 -12.19
CA TYR A 14 3.97 10.28 -11.27
C TYR A 14 5.10 11.32 -11.27
N ALA A 15 5.12 12.28 -12.20
CA ALA A 15 6.21 13.25 -12.32
C ALA A 15 6.51 14.01 -11.00
N PRO A 16 5.52 14.51 -10.22
CA PRO A 16 5.79 15.14 -8.93
C PRO A 16 6.45 14.19 -7.92
N THR A 17 5.96 12.94 -7.84
CA THR A 17 6.53 11.91 -6.95
C THR A 17 7.98 11.59 -7.32
N LEU A 18 8.26 11.36 -8.61
CA LEU A 18 9.60 11.05 -9.11
C LEU A 18 10.60 12.18 -8.80
N GLY A 19 10.16 13.44 -8.94
CA GLY A 19 10.97 14.62 -8.62
C GLY A 19 11.31 14.78 -7.13
N LEU A 20 10.61 14.05 -6.23
CA LEU A 20 10.82 14.12 -4.79
C LEU A 20 11.56 12.92 -4.21
N LEU A 21 11.83 11.85 -4.96
CA LEU A 21 12.44 10.64 -4.43
C LEU A 21 13.79 10.90 -3.78
N ASP A 22 14.69 11.63 -4.47
CA ASP A 22 16.02 11.95 -3.94
C ASP A 22 15.95 12.83 -2.69
N HIS A 23 15.00 13.79 -2.66
CA HIS A 23 14.75 14.62 -1.49
C HIS A 23 14.24 13.78 -0.31
N ALA A 24 13.31 12.86 -0.54
CA ALA A 24 12.81 11.97 0.52
C ALA A 24 13.92 11.07 1.09
N ALA A 25 14.77 10.50 0.23
CA ALA A 25 15.92 9.72 0.66
C ALA A 25 16.96 10.56 1.43
N ALA A 26 17.25 11.79 0.97
CA ALA A 26 18.14 12.71 1.66
C ALA A 26 17.59 13.09 3.04
N LEU A 27 16.31 13.43 3.14
CA LEU A 27 15.62 13.72 4.40
C LEU A 27 15.71 12.52 5.37
N GLY A 28 15.53 11.30 4.85
CA GLY A 28 15.72 10.08 5.65
C GLY A 28 17.14 9.96 6.24
N ARG A 29 18.16 10.20 5.42
CA ARG A 29 19.57 10.21 5.88
C ARG A 29 19.84 11.27 6.94
N ASP A 30 19.28 12.48 6.75
CA ASP A 30 19.47 13.59 7.70
C ASP A 30 18.80 13.33 9.05
N LEU A 31 17.68 12.64 9.05
CA LEU A 31 16.94 12.28 10.28
C LEU A 31 17.59 11.11 11.02
N ALA A 32 18.15 10.13 10.32
CA ALA A 32 18.64 8.87 10.89
C ALA A 32 19.65 9.04 12.06
N GLY A 33 20.48 10.08 12.04
CA GLY A 33 21.41 10.36 13.15
C GLY A 33 20.75 10.92 14.40
N ARG A 34 19.47 11.27 14.36
CA ARG A 34 18.72 11.95 15.44
C ARG A 34 17.61 11.10 16.02
N ILE A 35 17.17 10.08 15.30
CA ILE A 35 16.02 9.24 15.67
C ILE A 35 16.46 7.79 15.95
N ASP A 36 15.70 7.11 16.78
CA ASP A 36 15.74 5.65 16.99
C ASP A 36 14.37 4.99 16.80
N ARG A 37 13.34 5.78 16.48
CA ARG A 37 12.00 5.24 16.19
C ARG A 37 11.24 6.04 15.15
N VAL A 38 10.39 5.31 14.45
CA VAL A 38 9.49 5.84 13.42
C VAL A 38 8.05 5.42 13.73
N TYR A 39 7.15 6.39 13.85
CA TYR A 39 5.72 6.17 13.95
C TYR A 39 5.05 6.52 12.63
N LEU A 40 4.43 5.54 11.99
CA LEU A 40 3.72 5.67 10.74
C LEU A 40 2.23 5.84 11.03
N VAL A 41 1.66 7.01 10.73
CA VAL A 41 0.29 7.37 11.14
C VAL A 41 -0.55 7.69 9.91
N GLY A 42 -1.57 6.89 9.66
CA GLY A 42 -2.50 7.07 8.55
C GLY A 42 -3.68 6.12 8.63
N CYS A 43 -4.71 6.30 7.81
CA CYS A 43 -5.85 5.39 7.74
C CYS A 43 -6.16 5.01 6.28
N GLY A 44 -6.92 3.93 6.09
CA GLY A 44 -7.25 3.42 4.76
C GLY A 44 -6.02 3.11 3.90
N GLY A 45 -6.04 3.54 2.65
CA GLY A 45 -4.93 3.35 1.69
C GLY A 45 -3.57 3.84 2.19
N PRO A 46 -3.44 5.07 2.74
CA PRO A 46 -2.20 5.55 3.37
C PRO A 46 -1.63 4.63 4.44
N ASN A 47 -2.46 4.15 5.37
CA ASN A 47 -2.01 3.20 6.40
C ASN A 47 -1.48 1.90 5.77
N ARG A 48 -2.13 1.45 4.69
CA ARG A 48 -1.71 0.23 3.99
C ARG A 48 -0.46 0.44 3.13
N ALA A 49 -0.22 1.64 2.62
CA ALA A 49 1.06 1.98 1.99
C ALA A 49 2.23 1.96 3.01
N MET A 50 1.93 2.24 4.28
CA MET A 50 2.89 2.18 5.39
C MET A 50 3.21 0.75 5.85
N LEU A 51 2.31 -0.21 5.67
CA LEU A 51 2.52 -1.61 6.11
C LEU A 51 3.78 -2.25 5.50
N PRO A 52 4.01 -2.20 4.17
CA PRO A 52 5.25 -2.72 3.60
C PRO A 52 6.50 -2.00 4.13
N VAL A 53 6.39 -0.71 4.46
CA VAL A 53 7.51 0.07 5.00
C VAL A 53 7.85 -0.38 6.42
N GLU A 54 6.84 -0.56 7.29
CA GLU A 54 6.98 -1.14 8.62
C GLU A 54 7.69 -2.52 8.53
N TYR A 55 7.17 -3.42 7.67
CA TYR A 55 7.74 -4.75 7.46
C TYR A 55 9.23 -4.70 7.07
N TRP A 56 9.60 -3.82 6.14
CA TRP A 56 10.98 -3.77 5.66
C TRP A 56 11.93 -3.07 6.63
N ILE A 57 11.48 -2.08 7.40
CA ILE A 57 12.28 -1.50 8.49
C ILE A 57 12.53 -2.58 9.56
N GLU A 58 11.51 -3.31 10.00
CA GLU A 58 11.68 -4.41 10.98
C GLU A 58 12.60 -5.52 10.47
N HIS A 59 12.58 -5.79 9.14
CA HIS A 59 13.41 -6.83 8.54
C HIS A 59 14.88 -6.43 8.40
N PHE A 60 15.15 -5.18 8.04
CA PHE A 60 16.50 -4.72 7.67
C PHE A 60 17.20 -3.88 8.73
N SER A 61 16.47 -3.24 9.63
CA SER A 61 17.06 -2.32 10.61
C SER A 61 17.13 -2.94 11.98
N SER A 62 18.29 -2.81 12.61
CA SER A 62 18.49 -3.08 14.05
C SER A 62 18.53 -1.81 14.90
N ALA A 63 18.65 -0.67 14.26
CA ALA A 63 18.80 0.63 14.90
C ALA A 63 17.48 1.38 15.08
N ILE A 64 16.45 1.06 14.28
CA ILE A 64 15.19 1.81 14.20
C ILE A 64 14.01 0.94 14.64
N GLU A 65 13.36 1.34 15.74
CA GLU A 65 12.04 0.81 16.12
C GLU A 65 10.98 1.44 15.22
N VAL A 66 10.10 0.64 14.62
CA VAL A 66 8.99 1.15 13.80
C VAL A 66 7.65 0.69 14.35
N ARG A 67 6.64 1.53 14.24
CA ARG A 67 5.27 1.18 14.58
C ARG A 67 4.27 1.96 13.73
N ARG A 68 3.24 1.27 13.29
CA ARG A 68 2.15 1.83 12.51
C ARG A 68 0.90 1.99 13.37
N TYR A 69 0.21 3.13 13.19
CA TYR A 69 -1.00 3.48 13.92
C TYR A 69 -2.11 3.96 12.98
N PHE A 70 -3.34 3.74 13.38
CA PHE A 70 -4.46 4.53 12.90
C PHE A 70 -4.47 5.88 13.64
N PRO A 71 -4.81 7.01 12.97
CA PRO A 71 -4.74 8.33 13.61
C PRO A 71 -5.60 8.46 14.88
N ALA A 72 -6.83 7.94 14.87
CA ALA A 72 -7.70 7.95 16.03
C ALA A 72 -7.11 7.15 17.21
N GLU A 73 -6.58 5.95 16.93
CA GLU A 73 -5.88 5.12 17.92
C GLU A 73 -4.63 5.84 18.46
N PHE A 74 -3.84 6.45 17.58
CA PHE A 74 -2.64 7.20 17.93
C PHE A 74 -2.94 8.32 18.93
N MET A 75 -4.02 9.08 18.65
CA MET A 75 -4.43 10.17 19.54
C MET A 75 -4.94 9.66 20.89
N THR A 76 -5.77 8.62 20.91
CA THR A 76 -6.30 8.05 22.17
C THR A 76 -5.21 7.38 23.00
N LEU A 77 -4.29 6.67 22.38
CA LEU A 77 -3.14 6.06 23.04
C LEU A 77 -2.17 7.11 23.57
N ASN A 78 -2.00 8.21 22.85
CA ASN A 78 -1.07 9.31 23.16
C ASN A 78 0.31 8.78 23.60
N PRO A 79 1.09 8.20 22.67
CA PRO A 79 2.33 7.50 23.00
C PRO A 79 3.28 8.38 23.81
N LYS A 80 3.85 7.82 24.89
CA LYS A 80 4.73 8.58 25.79
C LYS A 80 6.09 8.94 25.17
N ARG A 81 6.49 8.22 24.12
CA ARG A 81 7.80 8.39 23.45
C ARG A 81 7.68 9.30 22.20
N LEU A 82 6.91 10.40 22.30
CA LEU A 82 6.88 11.49 21.30
C LEU A 82 7.94 12.54 21.68
N ASP A 83 9.19 12.14 21.60
CA ASP A 83 10.38 12.90 21.99
C ASP A 83 11.30 13.20 20.78
N GLY A 84 12.40 13.91 21.00
CA GLY A 84 13.36 14.32 19.96
C GLY A 84 14.05 13.17 19.22
N ARG A 85 13.83 11.90 19.62
CA ARG A 85 14.33 10.70 18.95
C ARG A 85 13.24 9.98 18.14
N THR A 86 12.06 10.58 18.02
CA THR A 86 10.92 10.01 17.29
C THR A 86 10.66 10.79 16.01
N LEU A 87 10.54 10.07 14.89
CA LEU A 87 9.96 10.57 13.64
C LEU A 87 8.49 10.12 13.55
N VAL A 88 7.58 11.04 13.39
CA VAL A 88 6.18 10.77 13.05
C VAL A 88 5.97 11.06 11.57
N VAL A 89 5.58 10.04 10.80
CA VAL A 89 5.23 10.17 9.39
C VAL A 89 3.72 10.11 9.25
N LEU A 90 3.10 11.22 8.86
CA LEU A 90 1.65 11.36 8.68
C LEU A 90 1.29 11.17 7.21
N GLY A 91 0.34 10.28 6.91
CA GLY A 91 -0.11 10.01 5.55
C GLY A 91 -1.61 10.26 5.35
N SER A 92 -1.95 11.15 4.42
CA SER A 92 -3.31 11.32 3.93
C SER A 92 -3.27 11.72 2.46
N LYS A 93 -3.95 10.97 1.59
CA LYS A 93 -3.95 11.25 0.15
C LYS A 93 -4.48 12.65 -0.13
N SER A 94 -5.68 12.96 0.31
CA SER A 94 -6.32 14.30 0.15
C SER A 94 -5.73 15.37 1.07
N GLY A 95 -5.07 14.97 2.17
CA GLY A 95 -4.65 15.87 3.23
C GLY A 95 -5.80 16.47 4.06
N THR A 96 -7.03 16.01 3.84
CA THR A 96 -8.24 16.53 4.51
C THR A 96 -8.85 15.54 5.51
N THR A 97 -8.26 14.34 5.67
CA THR A 97 -8.76 13.32 6.62
C THR A 97 -8.74 13.88 8.03
N PRO A 98 -9.90 14.07 8.70
CA PRO A 98 -9.98 14.80 9.97
C PRO A 98 -9.06 14.25 11.04
N GLU A 99 -9.04 12.93 11.22
CA GLU A 99 -8.24 12.29 12.26
C GLU A 99 -6.74 12.44 11.98
N THR A 100 -6.30 12.43 10.71
CA THR A 100 -4.88 12.63 10.36
C THR A 100 -4.47 14.08 10.60
N VAL A 101 -5.34 15.05 10.32
CA VAL A 101 -5.11 16.48 10.61
C VAL A 101 -5.06 16.71 12.12
N GLN A 102 -5.96 16.10 12.88
CA GLN A 102 -5.93 16.17 14.36
C GLN A 102 -4.68 15.52 14.96
N ALA A 103 -4.22 14.39 14.39
CA ALA A 103 -2.95 13.77 14.79
C ALA A 103 -1.76 14.71 14.51
N ALA A 104 -1.77 15.44 13.40
CA ALA A 104 -0.76 16.46 13.11
C ALA A 104 -0.77 17.58 14.17
N ALA A 105 -1.96 18.03 14.58
CA ALA A 105 -2.09 19.02 15.66
C ALA A 105 -1.54 18.49 17.00
N LEU A 106 -1.79 17.22 17.35
CA LEU A 106 -1.26 16.59 18.56
C LEU A 106 0.27 16.61 18.61
N VAL A 107 0.95 16.33 17.49
CA VAL A 107 2.41 16.21 17.46
C VAL A 107 3.13 17.53 17.23
N ARG A 108 2.44 18.58 16.79
CA ARG A 108 3.02 19.91 16.51
C ARG A 108 3.77 20.50 17.69
N ASP A 109 3.21 20.33 18.91
CA ASP A 109 3.76 20.89 20.13
C ASP A 109 4.65 19.88 20.90
N ARG A 110 4.98 18.75 20.24
CA ARG A 110 5.89 17.73 20.79
C ARG A 110 7.29 17.90 20.21
N PRO A 111 8.33 17.51 20.94
CA PRO A 111 9.72 17.65 20.46
C PRO A 111 10.11 16.63 19.37
N CYS A 112 9.15 15.85 18.83
CA CYS A 112 9.39 14.86 17.79
C CYS A 112 9.56 15.50 16.41
N HIS A 113 10.22 14.79 15.49
CA HIS A 113 10.30 15.14 14.08
C HIS A 113 9.00 14.74 13.38
N VAL A 114 8.50 15.58 12.46
CA VAL A 114 7.24 15.32 11.75
C VAL A 114 7.42 15.52 10.26
N VAL A 115 7.00 14.52 9.50
CA VAL A 115 6.93 14.55 8.03
C VAL A 115 5.50 14.19 7.63
N ALA A 116 4.90 14.92 6.69
CA ALA A 116 3.62 14.54 6.09
C ALA A 116 3.79 14.18 4.62
N ILE A 117 3.01 13.20 4.14
CA ILE A 117 2.92 12.85 2.72
C ILE A 117 1.48 13.02 2.28
N THR A 118 1.26 13.89 1.29
CA THR A 118 -0.06 14.23 0.76
C THR A 118 0.01 14.68 -0.70
N GLU A 119 -1.14 14.84 -1.37
CA GLU A 119 -1.16 15.22 -2.78
C GLU A 119 -0.89 16.73 -2.99
N LEU A 120 -1.48 17.60 -2.18
CA LEU A 120 -1.54 19.04 -2.44
C LEU A 120 -1.02 19.85 -1.25
N GLY A 121 -0.28 20.93 -1.56
CA GLY A 121 0.33 21.82 -0.57
C GLY A 121 -0.64 22.75 0.15
N ASP A 122 -1.82 22.98 -0.41
CA ASP A 122 -2.90 23.78 0.19
C ASP A 122 -3.82 22.95 1.10
N SER A 123 -3.56 21.65 1.22
CA SER A 123 -4.34 20.78 2.10
C SER A 123 -4.08 21.08 3.59
N PRO A 124 -5.09 20.88 4.47
CA PRO A 124 -4.93 21.09 5.92
C PRO A 124 -3.74 20.35 6.53
N LEU A 125 -3.48 19.11 6.08
CA LEU A 125 -2.34 18.33 6.56
C LEU A 125 -1.01 18.93 6.14
N ALA A 126 -0.87 19.36 4.87
CA ALA A 126 0.35 20.00 4.39
C ALA A 126 0.65 21.29 5.14
N GLN A 127 -0.38 22.08 5.44
CA GLN A 127 -0.25 23.33 6.19
C GLN A 127 0.05 23.11 7.70
N ALA A 128 -0.27 21.94 8.23
CA ALA A 128 -0.05 21.62 9.63
C ALA A 128 1.40 21.22 9.97
N VAL A 129 2.25 20.96 8.97
CA VAL A 129 3.63 20.48 9.16
C VAL A 129 4.64 21.33 8.40
N SER A 130 5.87 21.38 8.89
CA SER A 130 6.94 22.18 8.27
C SER A 130 7.60 21.49 7.06
N GLN A 131 7.46 20.19 6.94
CA GLN A 131 8.11 19.39 5.89
C GLN A 131 7.12 18.45 5.19
N PRO A 132 6.19 18.98 4.37
CA PRO A 132 5.32 18.14 3.58
C PRO A 132 6.04 17.62 2.33
N LEU A 133 5.90 16.32 2.05
CA LEU A 133 6.27 15.71 0.76
C LEU A 133 5.02 15.67 -0.12
N LEU A 134 5.02 16.49 -1.17
CA LEU A 134 3.84 16.69 -2.04
C LEU A 134 3.92 15.77 -3.26
N MET A 135 3.29 14.61 -3.17
CA MET A 135 3.36 13.57 -4.21
C MET A 135 2.60 13.90 -5.50
N GLY A 136 1.78 14.96 -5.50
CA GLY A 136 0.87 15.27 -6.61
C GLY A 136 -0.28 14.23 -6.69
N LYS A 137 -1.21 14.48 -7.62
CA LYS A 137 -2.32 13.53 -7.88
C LYS A 137 -1.79 12.36 -8.70
N SER A 138 -1.28 11.34 -8.04
CA SER A 138 -0.78 10.12 -8.68
C SER A 138 -1.87 9.05 -8.79
N SER A 139 -1.75 8.21 -9.82
CA SER A 139 -2.66 7.09 -10.01
C SER A 139 -2.44 6.00 -8.95
N GLY A 140 -3.54 5.52 -8.34
CA GLY A 140 -3.53 4.32 -7.50
C GLY A 140 -2.83 4.39 -6.14
N GLY A 141 -2.37 5.57 -5.69
CA GLY A 141 -1.74 5.74 -4.37
C GLY A 141 -0.27 5.26 -4.29
N ALA A 142 0.30 4.78 -5.38
CA ALA A 142 1.70 4.30 -5.41
C ALA A 142 2.72 5.42 -5.14
N GLY A 143 2.39 6.69 -5.42
CA GLY A 143 3.26 7.81 -5.11
C GLY A 143 3.61 7.92 -3.63
N MET A 144 2.64 7.73 -2.73
CA MET A 144 2.88 7.70 -1.28
C MET A 144 3.84 6.56 -0.89
N PHE A 145 3.59 5.37 -1.41
CA PHE A 145 4.46 4.22 -1.19
C PHE A 145 5.90 4.49 -1.64
N MET A 146 6.09 5.07 -2.83
CA MET A 146 7.41 5.38 -3.38
C MET A 146 8.17 6.36 -2.48
N LEU A 147 7.52 7.44 -2.02
CA LEU A 147 8.14 8.41 -1.11
C LEU A 147 8.43 7.81 0.27
N LEU A 148 7.54 6.98 0.80
CA LEU A 148 7.75 6.25 2.05
C LEU A 148 8.96 5.30 1.94
N GLN A 149 9.10 4.56 0.85
CA GLN A 149 10.25 3.67 0.62
C GLN A 149 11.55 4.44 0.45
N ALA A 150 11.54 5.57 -0.25
CA ALA A 150 12.73 6.42 -0.39
C ALA A 150 13.16 7.00 0.97
N LEU A 151 12.22 7.51 1.78
CA LEU A 151 12.47 8.02 3.12
C LEU A 151 13.04 6.92 4.03
N ALA A 152 12.39 5.77 4.09
CA ALA A 152 12.82 4.63 4.91
C ALA A 152 14.18 4.08 4.46
N GLY A 153 14.39 3.96 3.15
CA GLY A 153 15.68 3.55 2.58
C GLY A 153 16.81 4.50 2.96
N GLY A 154 16.54 5.82 2.94
CA GLY A 154 17.50 6.82 3.42
C GLY A 154 17.84 6.67 4.92
N ILE A 155 16.84 6.39 5.75
CA ILE A 155 17.01 6.12 7.18
C ILE A 155 17.88 4.88 7.38
N MET A 156 17.51 3.74 6.80
CA MET A 156 18.23 2.48 6.96
C MET A 156 19.66 2.53 6.40
N ALA A 157 19.86 3.20 5.27
CA ALA A 157 21.20 3.36 4.70
C ALA A 157 22.15 4.11 5.64
N LYS A 158 21.65 5.10 6.37
CA LYS A 158 22.47 5.89 7.31
C LYS A 158 22.57 5.24 8.68
N ALA A 159 21.48 4.68 9.22
CA ALA A 159 21.44 4.09 10.56
C ALA A 159 22.12 2.72 10.62
N ASP A 160 21.90 1.87 9.62
CA ASP A 160 22.33 0.46 9.61
C ASP A 160 23.38 0.15 8.53
N GLY A 161 23.75 1.11 7.68
CA GLY A 161 24.62 0.84 6.53
C GLY A 161 23.95 -0.01 5.43
N TRP A 162 22.60 0.03 5.33
CA TRP A 162 21.85 -0.72 4.34
C TRP A 162 22.27 -0.35 2.91
N ASP A 163 22.79 -1.30 2.16
CA ASP A 163 23.45 -1.09 0.88
C ASP A 163 22.49 -1.10 -0.34
N LEU A 164 21.20 -1.41 -0.11
CA LEU A 164 20.21 -1.47 -1.17
C LEU A 164 19.56 -0.11 -1.51
N LEU A 165 19.97 1.00 -0.89
CA LEU A 165 19.41 2.32 -1.24
C LEU A 165 19.63 2.69 -2.73
N PRO A 166 20.83 2.55 -3.34
CA PRO A 166 21.00 2.87 -4.75
C PRO A 166 20.12 2.02 -5.68
N PRO A 167 20.05 0.69 -5.57
CA PRO A 167 19.14 -0.11 -6.39
C PRO A 167 17.66 0.15 -6.08
N LEU A 168 17.30 0.50 -4.83
CA LEU A 168 15.93 0.93 -4.51
C LEU A 168 15.56 2.19 -5.29
N MET A 169 16.41 3.23 -5.24
CA MET A 169 16.13 4.50 -5.92
C MET A 169 15.98 4.32 -7.43
N SER A 170 16.87 3.58 -8.08
CA SER A 170 16.74 3.28 -9.52
C SER A 170 15.47 2.48 -9.84
N SER A 171 15.11 1.51 -8.99
CA SER A 171 13.89 0.72 -9.12
C SER A 171 12.63 1.57 -8.94
N LEU A 172 12.61 2.50 -7.98
CA LEU A 172 11.48 3.41 -7.79
C LEU A 172 11.27 4.34 -9.00
N HIS A 173 12.35 4.77 -9.67
CA HIS A 173 12.22 5.53 -10.91
C HIS A 173 11.63 4.70 -12.07
N ALA A 174 11.91 3.41 -12.14
CA ALA A 174 11.36 2.51 -13.15
C ALA A 174 9.92 2.03 -12.83
N LEU A 175 9.53 2.06 -11.56
CA LEU A 175 8.29 1.46 -11.09
C LEU A 175 7.01 1.96 -11.80
N PRO A 176 6.80 3.25 -12.08
CA PRO A 176 5.59 3.70 -12.78
C PRO A 176 5.37 3.01 -14.12
N GLN A 177 6.44 2.81 -14.91
CA GLN A 177 6.34 2.10 -16.20
C GLN A 177 5.91 0.64 -15.97
N VAL A 178 6.51 -0.04 -15.00
CA VAL A 178 6.15 -1.43 -14.64
C VAL A 178 4.67 -1.53 -14.25
N LEU A 179 4.18 -0.62 -13.40
CA LEU A 179 2.78 -0.63 -12.94
C LEU A 179 1.79 -0.48 -14.11
N VAL A 180 2.11 0.41 -15.05
CA VAL A 180 1.28 0.66 -16.23
C VAL A 180 1.30 -0.54 -17.18
N ASP A 181 2.46 -1.14 -17.41
CA ASP A 181 2.59 -2.29 -18.30
C ASP A 181 1.90 -3.52 -17.71
N VAL A 182 2.09 -3.81 -16.42
CA VAL A 182 1.39 -4.90 -15.72
C VAL A 182 -0.13 -4.73 -15.79
N ALA A 183 -0.65 -3.51 -15.59
CA ALA A 183 -2.09 -3.27 -15.73
C ALA A 183 -2.60 -3.57 -17.16
N ALA A 184 -1.85 -3.16 -18.18
CA ALA A 184 -2.22 -3.37 -19.57
C ALA A 184 -2.10 -4.86 -19.96
N ASP A 185 -1.03 -5.52 -19.58
CA ASP A 185 -0.76 -6.92 -19.93
C ASP A 185 -1.75 -7.88 -19.23
N ASN A 186 -2.23 -7.50 -18.03
CA ASN A 186 -3.20 -8.28 -17.28
C ASN A 186 -4.65 -8.12 -17.76
N GLU A 187 -4.93 -7.28 -18.77
CA GLU A 187 -6.28 -6.90 -19.18
C GLU A 187 -7.18 -8.10 -19.54
N LYS A 188 -6.66 -9.05 -20.34
CA LYS A 188 -7.42 -10.23 -20.75
C LYS A 188 -7.80 -11.11 -19.56
N ARG A 189 -6.85 -11.38 -18.69
CA ARG A 189 -7.06 -12.16 -17.47
C ARG A 189 -8.03 -11.45 -16.52
N ALA A 190 -7.82 -10.15 -16.29
CA ALA A 190 -8.69 -9.36 -15.42
C ALA A 190 -10.14 -9.33 -15.90
N ALA A 191 -10.38 -9.30 -17.24
CA ALA A 191 -11.72 -9.34 -17.80
C ALA A 191 -12.41 -10.69 -17.51
N GLU A 192 -11.68 -11.80 -17.62
CA GLU A 192 -12.19 -13.13 -17.31
C GLU A 192 -12.43 -13.32 -15.81
N ASP A 193 -11.46 -12.97 -14.99
CA ASP A 193 -11.59 -13.10 -13.53
C ASP A 193 -12.74 -12.23 -13.02
N ALA A 194 -12.91 -10.99 -13.51
CA ALA A 194 -14.06 -10.14 -13.17
C ALA A 194 -15.40 -10.78 -13.57
N ARG A 195 -15.47 -11.42 -14.74
CA ARG A 195 -16.66 -12.13 -15.20
C ARG A 195 -17.04 -13.29 -14.26
N LEU A 196 -16.03 -14.02 -13.77
CA LEU A 196 -16.20 -15.14 -12.84
C LEU A 196 -16.58 -14.70 -11.42
N LEU A 197 -16.13 -13.52 -11.00
CA LEU A 197 -16.28 -13.02 -9.63
C LEU A 197 -17.46 -12.05 -9.44
N LYS A 198 -18.06 -11.54 -10.52
CA LYS A 198 -19.04 -10.45 -10.47
C LYS A 198 -20.31 -10.74 -9.65
N ASP A 199 -20.72 -11.99 -9.55
CA ASP A 199 -21.97 -12.42 -8.88
C ASP A 199 -21.70 -12.99 -7.48
N ASP A 200 -20.43 -13.00 -7.02
CA ASP A 200 -20.08 -13.53 -5.70
C ASP A 200 -20.58 -12.62 -4.58
N ARG A 201 -21.19 -13.22 -3.59
CA ARG A 201 -21.68 -12.50 -2.41
C ARG A 201 -20.54 -12.11 -1.47
N ILE A 202 -19.49 -12.93 -1.40
CA ILE A 202 -18.32 -12.71 -0.53
C ILE A 202 -17.08 -13.18 -1.29
N LEU A 203 -16.02 -12.37 -1.28
CA LEU A 203 -14.70 -12.74 -1.81
C LEU A 203 -13.68 -12.80 -0.68
N TYR A 204 -12.88 -13.85 -0.65
CA TYR A 204 -11.79 -14.01 0.31
C TYR A 204 -10.45 -13.68 -0.37
N HIS A 205 -9.65 -12.84 0.28
CA HIS A 205 -8.35 -12.43 -0.22
C HIS A 205 -7.29 -12.82 0.78
N ILE A 206 -6.31 -13.63 0.38
CA ILE A 206 -5.30 -14.13 1.29
C ILE A 206 -3.94 -13.63 0.83
N ALA A 207 -3.19 -13.06 1.77
CA ALA A 207 -1.83 -12.60 1.56
C ALA A 207 -1.01 -12.74 2.85
N ALA A 208 0.30 -12.62 2.75
CA ALA A 208 1.20 -12.63 3.89
C ALA A 208 2.17 -11.43 3.85
N GLY A 209 2.68 -11.03 5.00
CA GLY A 209 3.70 -10.01 5.14
C GLY A 209 3.33 -8.70 4.42
N PRO A 210 4.26 -8.12 3.62
CA PRO A 210 4.00 -6.85 2.95
C PRO A 210 2.85 -6.91 1.94
N MET A 211 2.55 -8.10 1.39
CA MET A 211 1.45 -8.29 0.44
C MET A 211 0.06 -8.16 1.08
N PHE A 212 -0.07 -8.27 2.40
CA PHE A 212 -1.33 -8.03 3.08
C PHE A 212 -1.85 -6.60 2.89
N SER A 213 -0.94 -5.66 2.63
CA SER A 213 -1.27 -4.31 2.15
C SER A 213 -2.20 -4.34 0.93
N THR A 214 -1.84 -5.12 -0.09
CA THR A 214 -2.60 -5.26 -1.34
C THR A 214 -3.95 -5.95 -1.12
N ALA A 215 -3.97 -7.04 -0.33
CA ALA A 215 -5.20 -7.75 0.00
C ALA A 215 -6.21 -6.82 0.70
N TYR A 216 -5.76 -6.01 1.64
CA TYR A 216 -6.61 -5.05 2.33
C TYR A 216 -7.06 -3.91 1.41
N ILE A 217 -6.14 -3.30 0.65
CA ILE A 217 -6.50 -2.18 -0.24
C ILE A 217 -7.55 -2.66 -1.25
N TRP A 218 -7.32 -3.79 -1.91
CA TRP A 218 -8.27 -4.28 -2.90
C TRP A 218 -9.59 -4.70 -2.25
N GLY A 219 -9.54 -5.47 -1.15
CA GLY A 219 -10.74 -5.94 -0.46
C GLY A 219 -11.56 -4.80 0.14
N VAL A 220 -10.94 -3.96 0.97
CA VAL A 220 -11.66 -2.95 1.77
C VAL A 220 -11.81 -1.63 1.02
N CYS A 221 -10.70 -1.07 0.51
CA CYS A 221 -10.74 0.27 -0.08
C CYS A 221 -11.30 0.27 -1.52
N VAL A 222 -11.34 -0.91 -2.20
CA VAL A 222 -11.92 -0.99 -3.55
C VAL A 222 -13.23 -1.78 -3.54
N LEU A 223 -13.22 -3.06 -3.16
CA LEU A 223 -14.43 -3.87 -3.28
C LEU A 223 -15.53 -3.43 -2.31
N MET A 224 -15.23 -3.25 -1.02
CA MET A 224 -16.25 -2.77 -0.06
C MET A 224 -16.60 -1.31 -0.30
N GLU A 225 -15.62 -0.43 -0.39
CA GLU A 225 -15.83 1.03 -0.46
C GLU A 225 -16.41 1.48 -1.79
N MET A 226 -15.84 0.98 -2.91
CA MET A 226 -16.14 1.49 -4.24
C MET A 226 -17.12 0.61 -5.02
N GLN A 227 -17.23 -0.70 -4.72
CA GLN A 227 -18.12 -1.64 -5.43
C GLN A 227 -19.25 -2.19 -4.55
N TRP A 228 -19.19 -1.93 -3.23
CA TRP A 228 -20.15 -2.42 -2.22
C TRP A 228 -20.29 -3.94 -2.20
N MET A 229 -19.22 -4.64 -2.58
CA MET A 229 -19.11 -6.09 -2.50
C MET A 229 -18.55 -6.48 -1.13
N HIS A 230 -19.09 -7.54 -0.54
CA HIS A 230 -18.51 -8.10 0.69
C HIS A 230 -17.16 -8.75 0.38
N SER A 231 -16.20 -8.48 1.24
CA SER A 231 -14.83 -8.92 1.03
C SER A 231 -14.13 -9.16 2.37
N VAL A 232 -13.34 -10.21 2.45
CA VAL A 232 -12.64 -10.63 3.67
C VAL A 232 -11.15 -10.77 3.39
N PRO A 233 -10.32 -9.77 3.68
CA PRO A 233 -8.88 -9.93 3.64
C PRO A 233 -8.41 -10.76 4.84
N LEU A 234 -7.64 -11.82 4.58
CA LEU A 234 -7.12 -12.76 5.56
C LEU A 234 -5.60 -12.80 5.53
N GLU A 235 -4.98 -12.77 6.71
CA GLU A 235 -3.55 -12.99 6.85
C GLU A 235 -3.24 -14.49 6.73
N ALA A 236 -2.28 -14.85 5.87
CA ALA A 236 -1.94 -16.26 5.63
C ALA A 236 -1.40 -16.95 6.89
N ALA A 237 -0.75 -16.21 7.79
CA ALA A 237 -0.28 -16.74 9.07
C ALA A 237 -1.43 -17.23 9.96
N GLU A 238 -2.61 -16.58 9.86
CA GLU A 238 -3.82 -16.92 10.63
C GLU A 238 -4.78 -17.86 9.87
N PHE A 239 -4.54 -18.10 8.58
CA PHE A 239 -5.48 -18.85 7.73
C PHE A 239 -5.85 -20.23 8.32
N PHE A 240 -4.89 -20.96 8.85
CA PHE A 240 -5.08 -22.30 9.45
C PHE A 240 -5.56 -22.28 10.92
N HIS A 241 -5.93 -21.11 11.44
CA HIS A 241 -6.42 -20.92 12.80
C HIS A 241 -7.90 -20.47 12.83
N GLY A 242 -8.70 -21.03 11.91
CA GLY A 242 -10.15 -20.78 11.79
C GLY A 242 -10.60 -20.56 10.36
N PRO A 243 -10.05 -19.58 9.62
CA PRO A 243 -10.55 -19.23 8.28
C PRO A 243 -10.61 -20.39 7.27
N PHE A 244 -9.72 -21.36 7.34
CA PHE A 244 -9.70 -22.50 6.41
C PHE A 244 -10.94 -23.40 6.50
N GLU A 245 -11.69 -23.38 7.62
CA GLU A 245 -12.88 -24.18 7.82
C GLU A 245 -14.05 -23.79 6.90
N ILE A 246 -14.05 -22.58 6.35
CA ILE A 246 -15.09 -22.13 5.40
C ILE A 246 -14.83 -22.58 3.96
N VAL A 247 -13.68 -23.18 3.68
CA VAL A 247 -13.27 -23.49 2.31
C VAL A 247 -13.96 -24.75 1.81
N ASP A 248 -14.76 -24.61 0.79
CA ASP A 248 -15.35 -25.68 0.01
C ASP A 248 -15.05 -25.50 -1.49
N GLN A 249 -15.54 -26.40 -2.33
CA GLN A 249 -15.30 -26.39 -3.77
C GLN A 249 -15.78 -25.12 -4.47
N ASN A 250 -16.74 -24.36 -3.90
CA ASN A 250 -17.33 -23.17 -4.47
C ASN A 250 -16.80 -21.86 -3.87
N THR A 251 -15.98 -21.93 -2.83
CA THR A 251 -15.47 -20.76 -2.13
C THR A 251 -14.50 -19.97 -3.01
N PRO A 252 -14.82 -18.71 -3.39
CA PRO A 252 -13.95 -17.89 -4.24
C PRO A 252 -12.79 -17.32 -3.40
N ILE A 253 -11.57 -17.72 -3.74
CA ILE A 253 -10.36 -17.29 -3.04
C ILE A 253 -9.39 -16.64 -4.02
N VAL A 254 -8.93 -15.43 -3.67
CA VAL A 254 -7.88 -14.71 -4.40
C VAL A 254 -6.61 -14.73 -3.55
N LEU A 255 -5.57 -15.42 -4.00
CA LEU A 255 -4.25 -15.43 -3.36
C LEU A 255 -3.38 -14.35 -3.98
N MET A 256 -2.75 -13.55 -3.13
CA MET A 256 -1.80 -12.52 -3.54
C MET A 256 -0.43 -12.88 -2.97
N LYS A 257 0.50 -13.28 -3.85
CA LYS A 257 1.82 -13.80 -3.47
C LYS A 257 2.91 -12.80 -3.79
N GLY A 258 3.77 -12.54 -2.79
CA GLY A 258 5.00 -11.76 -2.94
C GLY A 258 6.22 -12.64 -3.13
N GLU A 259 7.38 -11.99 -3.29
CA GLU A 259 8.70 -12.62 -3.38
C GLU A 259 9.51 -12.40 -2.08
N ASP A 260 8.86 -11.93 -1.03
CA ASP A 260 9.42 -11.65 0.29
C ASP A 260 9.53 -12.90 1.18
N PRO A 261 10.22 -12.82 2.35
CA PRO A 261 10.42 -13.97 3.25
C PRO A 261 9.14 -14.66 3.75
N SER A 262 7.96 -14.02 3.65
CA SER A 262 6.70 -14.63 4.05
C SER A 262 6.10 -15.60 2.99
N ARG A 263 6.69 -15.67 1.79
CA ARG A 263 6.22 -16.51 0.67
C ARG A 263 5.92 -17.97 1.04
N PRO A 264 6.70 -18.68 1.88
CA PRO A 264 6.39 -20.05 2.28
C PRO A 264 5.02 -20.23 2.97
N LEU A 265 4.52 -19.18 3.66
CA LEU A 265 3.17 -19.19 4.24
C LEU A 265 2.11 -19.24 3.12
N MET A 266 2.30 -18.45 2.08
CA MET A 266 1.41 -18.44 0.91
C MET A 266 1.46 -19.75 0.12
N ASP A 267 2.64 -20.35 -0.03
CA ASP A 267 2.78 -21.65 -0.68
C ASP A 267 2.03 -22.75 0.08
N ARG A 268 1.99 -22.68 1.41
CA ARG A 268 1.20 -23.58 2.26
C ARG A 268 -0.31 -23.40 2.03
N VAL A 269 -0.78 -22.15 1.99
CA VAL A 269 -2.18 -21.81 1.73
C VAL A 269 -2.58 -22.25 0.32
N GLU A 270 -1.75 -21.99 -0.68
CA GLU A 270 -1.99 -22.37 -2.07
C GLU A 270 -2.17 -23.89 -2.22
N ARG A 271 -1.28 -24.69 -1.61
CA ARG A 271 -1.40 -26.18 -1.62
C ARG A 271 -2.71 -26.65 -1.02
N PHE A 272 -3.18 -26.01 0.04
CA PHE A 272 -4.47 -26.32 0.65
C PHE A 272 -5.62 -25.94 -0.27
N CYS A 273 -5.66 -24.68 -0.75
CA CYS A 273 -6.74 -24.18 -1.58
C CYS A 273 -6.88 -24.97 -2.90
N LYS A 274 -5.77 -25.32 -3.54
CA LYS A 274 -5.78 -26.17 -4.76
C LYS A 274 -6.45 -27.55 -4.56
N LYS A 275 -6.52 -28.02 -3.33
CA LYS A 275 -7.14 -29.30 -3.01
C LYS A 275 -8.63 -29.18 -2.71
N TYR A 276 -9.10 -28.04 -2.20
CA TYR A 276 -10.44 -27.92 -1.63
C TYR A 276 -11.35 -26.91 -2.31
N THR A 277 -10.83 -26.01 -3.18
CA THR A 277 -11.68 -25.12 -3.96
C THR A 277 -11.35 -25.19 -5.46
N GLU A 278 -12.38 -25.13 -6.30
CA GLU A 278 -12.26 -24.99 -7.74
C GLU A 278 -12.21 -23.52 -8.17
N ARG A 279 -12.42 -22.59 -7.23
CA ARG A 279 -12.53 -21.16 -7.47
C ARG A 279 -11.33 -20.39 -6.89
N LEU A 280 -10.12 -20.80 -7.33
CA LEU A 280 -8.86 -20.24 -6.88
C LEU A 280 -8.24 -19.32 -7.95
N PHE A 281 -7.99 -18.07 -7.58
CA PHE A 281 -7.37 -17.04 -8.41
C PHE A 281 -6.03 -16.65 -7.78
N ILE A 282 -4.93 -16.88 -8.47
CA ILE A 282 -3.57 -16.63 -7.93
C ILE A 282 -2.94 -15.46 -8.68
N TYR A 283 -2.58 -14.42 -7.93
CA TYR A 283 -1.82 -13.25 -8.39
C TYR A 283 -0.44 -13.29 -7.73
N ASP A 284 0.54 -13.78 -8.45
CA ASP A 284 1.92 -13.94 -8.00
C ASP A 284 2.81 -12.88 -8.63
N SER A 285 3.54 -12.11 -7.81
CA SER A 285 4.45 -11.08 -8.32
C SER A 285 5.56 -11.65 -9.19
N ALA A 286 5.94 -12.92 -8.97
CA ALA A 286 6.94 -13.62 -9.76
C ALA A 286 6.53 -13.81 -11.24
N ASP A 287 5.24 -13.80 -11.54
CA ASP A 287 4.71 -13.97 -12.91
C ASP A 287 4.80 -12.68 -13.74
N TYR A 288 5.12 -11.54 -13.11
CA TYR A 288 5.15 -10.25 -13.81
C TYR A 288 6.58 -9.85 -14.19
N ALA A 289 6.74 -9.41 -15.44
CA ALA A 289 7.96 -8.75 -15.87
C ALA A 289 8.09 -7.39 -15.16
N MET A 290 9.28 -7.12 -14.63
CA MET A 290 9.60 -5.88 -13.93
C MET A 290 10.88 -5.27 -14.50
N PRO A 291 10.88 -4.81 -15.76
CA PRO A 291 12.07 -4.24 -16.39
C PRO A 291 12.53 -2.99 -15.63
N GLY A 292 13.83 -2.90 -15.36
CA GLY A 292 14.43 -1.79 -14.61
C GLY A 292 14.32 -1.90 -13.09
N ILE A 293 13.67 -2.94 -12.56
CA ILE A 293 13.65 -3.23 -11.12
C ILE A 293 14.79 -4.21 -10.79
N ASP A 294 15.68 -3.81 -9.87
CA ASP A 294 16.73 -4.70 -9.36
C ASP A 294 16.10 -5.96 -8.74
N PRO A 295 16.61 -7.17 -9.00
CA PRO A 295 16.05 -8.41 -8.45
C PRO A 295 15.91 -8.41 -6.91
N ARG A 296 16.81 -7.74 -6.19
CA ARG A 296 16.76 -7.63 -4.72
C ARG A 296 15.65 -6.67 -4.23
N ILE A 297 15.16 -5.80 -5.12
CA ILE A 297 14.10 -4.82 -4.83
C ILE A 297 12.71 -5.31 -5.25
N ARG A 298 12.64 -6.34 -6.10
CA ARG A 298 11.34 -6.93 -6.50
C ARG A 298 10.44 -7.24 -5.32
N PRO A 299 10.91 -7.87 -4.21
CA PRO A 299 10.07 -8.15 -3.05
C PRO A 299 9.48 -6.88 -2.41
N ILE A 300 10.21 -5.76 -2.46
CA ILE A 300 9.79 -4.49 -1.87
C ILE A 300 8.64 -3.87 -2.66
N VAL A 301 8.70 -3.91 -4.01
CA VAL A 301 7.70 -3.29 -4.89
C VAL A 301 6.55 -4.23 -5.26
N ALA A 302 6.69 -5.53 -5.02
CA ALA A 302 5.70 -6.57 -5.32
C ALA A 302 4.25 -6.22 -4.93
N PRO A 303 3.96 -5.64 -3.74
CA PRO A 303 2.60 -5.27 -3.36
C PRO A 303 1.91 -4.36 -4.37
N TYR A 304 2.63 -3.38 -4.91
CA TYR A 304 2.06 -2.42 -5.88
C TYR A 304 1.99 -2.97 -7.29
N VAL A 305 2.89 -3.89 -7.66
CA VAL A 305 2.83 -4.61 -8.93
C VAL A 305 1.58 -5.48 -8.99
N VAL A 306 1.32 -6.28 -7.96
CA VAL A 306 0.09 -7.10 -7.88
C VAL A 306 -1.17 -6.22 -7.77
N GLN A 307 -1.11 -5.13 -7.02
CA GLN A 307 -2.22 -4.18 -6.95
C GLN A 307 -2.56 -3.59 -8.33
N SER A 308 -1.56 -3.34 -9.17
CA SER A 308 -1.77 -2.82 -10.53
C SER A 308 -2.48 -3.85 -11.42
N ALA A 309 -2.14 -5.13 -11.30
CA ALA A 309 -2.84 -6.22 -11.99
C ALA A 309 -4.31 -6.31 -11.55
N LEU A 310 -4.58 -6.27 -10.24
CA LEU A 310 -5.93 -6.35 -9.67
C LEU A 310 -6.80 -5.12 -10.02
N ARG A 311 -6.19 -3.97 -10.29
CA ARG A 311 -6.91 -2.75 -10.66
C ARG A 311 -7.86 -2.99 -11.83
N ARG A 312 -7.42 -3.73 -12.85
CA ARG A 312 -8.24 -3.99 -14.04
C ARG A 312 -9.46 -4.85 -13.76
N ILE A 313 -9.40 -5.77 -12.77
CA ILE A 313 -10.60 -6.49 -12.29
C ILE A 313 -11.62 -5.48 -11.76
N SER A 314 -11.18 -4.52 -10.94
CA SER A 314 -12.07 -3.51 -10.36
C SER A 314 -12.74 -2.64 -11.42
N ASP A 315 -12.00 -2.22 -12.45
CA ASP A 315 -12.54 -1.46 -13.58
C ASP A 315 -13.60 -2.27 -14.35
N ARG A 316 -13.39 -3.58 -14.52
CA ARG A 316 -14.33 -4.50 -15.18
C ARG A 316 -15.55 -4.79 -14.31
N LEU A 317 -15.39 -4.98 -12.99
CA LEU A 317 -16.52 -5.12 -12.06
C LEU A 317 -17.40 -3.87 -12.06
N ALA A 318 -16.80 -2.67 -12.11
CA ALA A 318 -17.56 -1.42 -12.20
C ALA A 318 -18.47 -1.37 -13.44
N VAL A 319 -18.01 -1.94 -14.57
CA VAL A 319 -18.83 -2.07 -15.80
C VAL A 319 -19.93 -3.11 -15.63
N TRP A 320 -19.61 -4.30 -15.12
CA TRP A 320 -20.58 -5.38 -14.91
C TRP A 320 -21.72 -4.96 -13.98
N HIS A 321 -21.41 -4.26 -12.90
CA HIS A 321 -22.37 -3.81 -11.90
C HIS A 321 -23.06 -2.49 -12.27
N ASN A 322 -22.68 -1.86 -13.40
CA ASN A 322 -23.09 -0.49 -13.71
C ASN A 322 -22.87 0.46 -12.51
N HIS A 323 -21.73 0.31 -11.84
CA HIS A 323 -21.41 0.96 -10.59
C HIS A 323 -20.00 1.58 -10.60
N PRO A 324 -19.87 2.87 -11.00
CA PRO A 324 -18.58 3.53 -11.10
C PRO A 324 -17.78 3.49 -9.80
N LEU A 325 -16.45 3.31 -9.89
CA LEU A 325 -15.54 3.28 -8.73
C LEU A 325 -15.52 4.59 -7.91
N THR A 326 -16.09 5.66 -8.44
CA THR A 326 -16.24 6.94 -7.74
C THR A 326 -17.50 7.03 -6.89
N THR A 327 -18.40 6.06 -7.01
CA THR A 327 -19.67 6.05 -6.27
C THR A 327 -19.42 5.86 -4.78
N ARG A 328 -20.06 6.69 -3.96
CA ARG A 328 -20.03 6.57 -2.50
C ARG A 328 -21.46 6.64 -1.97
N ARG A 329 -21.74 5.90 -0.87
CA ARG A 329 -23.04 5.94 -0.19
C ARG A 329 -23.02 7.00 0.90
N TYR A 330 -22.02 7.00 1.76
CA TYR A 330 -21.89 7.84 2.94
C TYR A 330 -20.67 8.75 2.90
N MET A 331 -19.52 8.21 2.51
CA MET A 331 -18.23 8.92 2.49
C MET A 331 -18.35 10.24 1.72
N TRP A 332 -17.96 11.35 2.36
CA TRP A 332 -18.07 12.75 1.89
C TRP A 332 -19.51 13.26 1.65
N LYS A 333 -20.55 12.52 2.09
CA LYS A 333 -21.96 12.90 1.92
C LYS A 333 -22.70 13.05 3.24
N THR A 334 -22.22 12.44 4.30
CA THR A 334 -22.78 12.50 5.65
C THR A 334 -21.70 12.87 6.64
N GLU A 335 -22.08 13.44 7.76
CA GLU A 335 -21.21 13.63 8.91
C GLU A 335 -21.05 12.29 9.66
N TYR A 336 -19.80 11.95 10.07
CA TYR A 336 -19.49 10.71 10.82
C TYR A 336 -18.26 10.88 11.71
#